data_6427ad5a9cf827b4935cbd67df397e2b
#
_entry.id   6427ad5a9cf827b4935cbd67df397e2b
#
_cell.length_a   1.000
_cell.length_b   1.000
_cell.length_c   1.000
_cell.angle_alpha   90.00
_cell.angle_beta   90.00
_cell.angle_gamma   90.00
#
_symmetry.space_group_name_H-M   'P 1'
#
loop_
_entity.id
_entity.type
_entity.pdbx_description
1 polymer ?
#
loop_
_entity_poly.entity_id
_entity_poly.type
_entity_poly.pdbx_seq_one_letter_code
_entity_poly.pdbx_strand_id
1 'polypeptide(L)'
;FLYLEITSFVYYNNNNTRRNAANITNVVSNTIQNFGNTADLERFNGKFKYSKLVGLIDDADIGITSNITRIRMKKNITALTNVFASYTICYGNVISQNTDLVSSGFKLTGEDQSYIWYLEKYGTNSIAIYRVDGSEKKYYSQNIGTIDYSMGEININGINISSTVGGT
;
A
#
# COMPACT_ATOMS: atom_id res chain seq x y z
N PHE A 1 -2.95 10.32 8.51
CA PHE A 1 -1.72 9.55 8.81
C PHE A 1 -1.24 8.85 7.53
N LEU A 2 0.07 8.65 7.43
CA LEU A 2 0.73 7.83 6.42
C LEU A 2 1.10 6.49 7.08
N TYR A 3 0.65 5.39 6.50
CA TYR A 3 0.96 4.04 6.97
C TYR A 3 1.97 3.39 6.05
N LEU A 4 2.84 2.56 6.62
CA LEU A 4 3.72 1.68 5.87
C LEU A 4 3.20 0.25 5.97
N GLU A 5 2.88 -0.35 4.82
CA GLU A 5 2.60 -1.77 4.72
C GLU A 5 3.90 -2.49 4.35
N ILE A 6 4.30 -3.45 5.18
CA ILE A 6 5.53 -4.21 4.99
C ILE A 6 5.16 -5.66 4.73
N THR A 7 5.63 -6.19 3.61
CA THR A 7 5.53 -7.61 3.25
C THR A 7 6.95 -8.16 3.12
N SER A 8 7.28 -9.18 3.93
CA SER A 8 8.59 -9.82 3.89
C SER A 8 8.45 -11.32 3.62
N PHE A 9 9.18 -11.80 2.63
CA PHE A 9 9.39 -13.23 2.37
C PHE A 9 10.74 -13.59 2.95
N VAL A 10 10.75 -14.50 3.92
CA VAL A 10 11.95 -14.87 4.67
C VAL A 10 12.33 -16.30 4.34
N TYR A 11 13.58 -16.48 3.96
CA TYR A 11 14.18 -17.79 3.71
C TYR A 11 15.04 -18.19 4.90
N TYR A 12 14.92 -19.43 5.36
CA TYR A 12 15.65 -19.90 6.52
C TYR A 12 16.08 -21.36 6.37
N ASN A 13 17.15 -21.72 7.09
CA ASN A 13 17.68 -23.09 7.13
C ASN A 13 17.28 -23.76 8.44
N ASN A 14 16.49 -24.83 8.33
CA ASN A 14 16.02 -25.62 9.47
C ASN A 14 17.15 -26.24 10.32
N ASN A 15 18.32 -26.44 9.74
CA ASN A 15 19.47 -27.02 10.46
C ASN A 15 20.15 -26.01 11.38
N ASN A 16 19.94 -24.72 11.15
CA ASN A 16 20.58 -23.64 11.91
C ASN A 16 19.68 -23.04 13.00
N THR A 17 18.41 -23.43 13.05
CA THR A 17 17.46 -22.97 14.03
C THR A 17 16.66 -24.12 14.63
N ARG A 18 16.22 -23.94 15.88
CA ARG A 18 15.26 -24.88 16.53
C ARG A 18 13.80 -24.43 16.33
N ARG A 19 13.58 -23.34 15.62
CA ARG A 19 12.24 -22.77 15.38
C ARG A 19 11.63 -23.36 14.12
N ASN A 20 10.34 -23.64 14.17
CA ASN A 20 9.54 -23.98 12.99
C ASN A 20 9.12 -22.71 12.23
N ALA A 21 8.52 -22.86 11.04
CA ALA A 21 8.09 -21.76 10.19
C ALA A 21 7.17 -20.76 10.93
N ALA A 22 6.22 -21.24 11.74
CA ALA A 22 5.31 -20.37 12.48
C ALA A 22 6.05 -19.51 13.50
N ASN A 23 7.02 -20.09 14.21
CA ASN A 23 7.83 -19.35 15.18
C ASN A 23 8.76 -18.33 14.49
N ILE A 24 9.34 -18.65 13.33
CA ILE A 24 10.11 -17.70 12.52
C ILE A 24 9.21 -16.53 12.09
N THR A 25 8.02 -16.81 11.56
CA THR A 25 7.04 -15.79 11.20
C THR A 25 6.71 -14.86 12.38
N ASN A 26 6.46 -15.42 13.56
CA ASN A 26 6.16 -14.63 14.76
C ASN A 26 7.33 -13.73 15.18
N VAL A 27 8.55 -14.27 15.16
CA VAL A 27 9.75 -13.47 15.51
C VAL A 27 9.95 -12.32 14.53
N VAL A 28 9.85 -12.60 13.24
CA VAL A 28 9.98 -11.56 12.20
C VAL A 28 8.87 -10.52 12.31
N SER A 29 7.62 -10.93 12.52
CA SER A 29 6.49 -10.01 12.72
C SER A 29 6.71 -9.10 13.93
N ASN A 30 7.14 -9.67 15.06
CA ASN A 30 7.47 -8.88 16.25
C ASN A 30 8.63 -7.91 16.01
N THR A 31 9.65 -8.34 15.26
CA THR A 31 10.78 -7.48 14.89
C THR A 31 10.33 -6.28 14.05
N ILE A 32 9.46 -6.50 13.06
CA ILE A 32 8.88 -5.44 12.23
C ILE A 32 8.03 -4.48 13.07
N GLN A 33 7.17 -5.01 13.95
CA GLN A 33 6.33 -4.19 14.84
C GLN A 33 7.17 -3.36 15.81
N ASN A 34 8.17 -3.96 16.44
CA ASN A 34 9.07 -3.27 17.34
C ASN A 34 9.85 -2.17 16.62
N PHE A 35 10.29 -2.41 15.38
CA PHE A 35 10.93 -1.38 14.56
C PHE A 35 9.97 -0.22 14.27
N GLY A 36 8.70 -0.52 13.95
CA GLY A 36 7.66 0.49 13.73
C GLY A 36 7.40 1.38 14.95
N ASN A 37 7.46 0.79 16.15
CA ASN A 37 7.21 1.48 17.43
C ASN A 37 8.48 2.15 17.99
N THR A 38 9.57 2.28 17.22
CA THR A 38 10.76 2.97 17.70
C THR A 38 10.55 4.48 17.76
N ALA A 39 11.09 5.13 18.78
CA ALA A 39 11.07 6.60 18.91
C ALA A 39 11.63 7.33 17.67
N ASP A 40 12.47 6.65 16.88
CA ASP A 40 13.01 7.20 15.64
C ASP A 40 11.98 7.35 14.51
N LEU A 41 10.92 6.54 14.51
CA LEU A 41 9.85 6.59 13.51
C LEU A 41 8.62 7.35 14.02
N GLU A 42 8.31 7.29 15.31
CA GLU A 42 7.12 7.92 15.90
C GLU A 42 7.27 9.41 16.19
N ARG A 43 8.45 9.99 15.95
CA ARG A 43 8.69 11.41 16.16
C ARG A 43 8.48 12.25 14.90
N PHE A 44 8.22 13.54 15.09
CA PHE A 44 8.24 14.53 14.01
C PHE A 44 9.60 14.48 13.29
N ASN A 45 9.59 14.39 11.95
CA ASN A 45 10.77 14.19 11.10
C ASN A 45 11.51 12.85 11.32
N GLY A 46 10.78 11.82 11.75
CA GLY A 46 11.31 10.44 11.82
C GLY A 46 11.75 9.95 10.44
N LYS A 47 12.89 9.26 10.37
CA LYS A 47 13.46 8.76 9.12
C LYS A 47 13.37 7.25 9.05
N PHE A 48 12.56 6.75 8.16
CA PHE A 48 12.55 5.33 7.82
C PHE A 48 13.81 4.97 7.02
N LYS A 49 14.51 3.92 7.47
CA LYS A 49 15.67 3.36 6.76
C LYS A 49 15.39 1.92 6.38
N TYR A 50 15.22 1.67 5.10
CA TYR A 50 14.95 0.34 4.55
C TYR A 50 16.04 -0.68 4.92
N SER A 51 17.32 -0.32 4.75
CA SER A 51 18.45 -1.21 5.06
C SER A 51 18.50 -1.62 6.55
N LYS A 52 18.08 -0.72 7.46
CA LYS A 52 18.01 -1.04 8.89
C LYS A 52 16.92 -2.07 9.16
N LEU A 53 15.74 -1.93 8.54
CA LEU A 53 14.66 -2.91 8.67
C LEU A 53 15.07 -4.28 8.14
N VAL A 54 15.65 -4.33 6.93
CA VAL A 54 16.08 -5.59 6.29
C VAL A 54 17.13 -6.29 7.16
N GLY A 55 18.12 -5.56 7.69
CA GLY A 55 19.13 -6.11 8.60
C GLY A 55 18.52 -6.65 9.89
N LEU A 56 17.55 -5.95 10.50
CA LEU A 56 16.85 -6.44 11.69
C LEU A 56 16.05 -7.72 11.42
N ILE A 57 15.50 -7.88 10.21
CA ILE A 57 14.80 -9.10 9.80
C ILE A 57 15.79 -10.25 9.64
N ASP A 58 16.95 -10.01 9.01
CA ASP A 58 18.00 -11.04 8.85
C ASP A 58 18.55 -11.48 10.22
N ASP A 59 18.71 -10.56 11.15
CA ASP A 59 19.23 -10.81 12.50
C ASP A 59 18.16 -11.37 13.48
N ALA A 60 16.89 -11.46 13.07
CA ALA A 60 15.80 -11.90 13.94
C ALA A 60 15.93 -13.36 14.40
N ASP A 61 16.58 -14.23 13.60
CA ASP A 61 16.92 -15.60 13.96
C ASP A 61 18.17 -16.06 13.19
N ILE A 62 19.04 -16.82 13.87
CA ILE A 62 20.28 -17.36 13.28
C ILE A 62 20.03 -18.28 12.07
N GLY A 63 18.84 -18.85 11.96
CA GLY A 63 18.45 -19.68 10.83
C GLY A 63 18.08 -18.91 9.58
N ILE A 64 17.79 -17.62 9.69
CA ILE A 64 17.41 -16.79 8.53
C ILE A 64 18.63 -16.60 7.64
N THR A 65 18.47 -16.91 6.36
CA THR A 65 19.54 -16.83 5.36
C THR A 65 19.39 -15.62 4.45
N SER A 66 18.19 -15.16 4.24
CA SER A 66 17.88 -13.94 3.46
C SER A 66 16.42 -13.54 3.60
N ASN A 67 16.11 -12.29 3.23
CA ASN A 67 14.75 -11.83 3.10
C ASN A 67 14.53 -11.00 1.83
N ILE A 68 13.29 -11.01 1.32
CA ILE A 68 12.81 -10.10 0.27
C ILE A 68 11.69 -9.28 0.88
N THR A 69 12.01 -8.04 1.21
CA THR A 69 11.07 -7.14 1.88
C THR A 69 10.57 -6.06 0.92
N ARG A 70 9.25 -5.92 0.83
CA ARG A 70 8.58 -4.89 0.04
C ARG A 70 7.84 -3.93 0.97
N ILE A 71 7.87 -2.65 0.62
CA ILE A 71 7.20 -1.60 1.38
C ILE A 71 6.26 -0.86 0.46
N ARG A 72 5.05 -0.62 0.96
CA ARG A 72 4.05 0.25 0.32
C ARG A 72 3.66 1.37 1.26
N MET A 73 3.48 2.55 0.73
CA MET A 73 2.88 3.67 1.45
C MET A 73 1.37 3.60 1.27
N LYS A 74 0.63 3.67 2.36
CA LYS A 74 -0.83 3.65 2.37
C LYS A 74 -1.39 4.91 3.02
N LYS A 75 -2.39 5.49 2.39
CA LYS A 75 -3.22 6.55 2.97
C LYS A 75 -4.69 6.11 2.97
N ASN A 76 -5.34 6.26 4.12
CA ASN A 76 -6.77 6.07 4.22
C ASN A 76 -7.47 7.40 3.91
N ILE A 77 -8.48 7.35 3.06
CA ILE A 77 -9.37 8.46 2.73
C ILE A 77 -10.78 8.09 3.18
N THR A 78 -11.47 9.02 3.80
CA THR A 78 -12.90 8.88 4.07
C THR A 78 -13.67 9.28 2.82
N ALA A 79 -14.28 8.31 2.16
CA ALA A 79 -15.08 8.57 0.98
C ALA A 79 -16.41 9.22 1.36
N LEU A 80 -16.77 10.30 0.67
CA LEU A 80 -18.13 10.85 0.70
C LEU A 80 -19.00 9.99 -0.22
N THR A 81 -20.03 9.37 0.33
CA THR A 81 -20.90 8.45 -0.42
C THR A 81 -22.08 9.15 -1.03
N ASN A 82 -22.46 8.71 -2.24
CA ASN A 82 -23.60 9.20 -3.02
C ASN A 82 -23.54 10.69 -3.38
N VAL A 83 -22.36 11.26 -3.42
CA VAL A 83 -22.09 12.62 -3.89
C VAL A 83 -20.85 12.64 -4.78
N PHE A 84 -20.83 13.52 -5.78
CA PHE A 84 -19.62 13.78 -6.53
C PHE A 84 -18.61 14.53 -5.65
N ALA A 85 -17.47 13.93 -5.43
CA ALA A 85 -16.41 14.50 -4.63
C ALA A 85 -15.05 14.39 -5.33
N SER A 86 -14.21 15.40 -5.13
CA SER A 86 -12.81 15.39 -5.55
C SER A 86 -11.92 15.19 -4.33
N TYR A 87 -10.81 14.47 -4.51
CA TYR A 87 -9.89 14.15 -3.43
C TYR A 87 -8.47 14.54 -3.81
N THR A 88 -7.77 15.20 -2.89
CA THR A 88 -6.32 15.41 -2.98
C THR A 88 -5.65 14.60 -1.89
N ILE A 89 -4.77 13.69 -2.27
CA ILE A 89 -4.06 12.79 -1.36
C ILE A 89 -2.59 13.20 -1.36
N CYS A 90 -2.14 13.86 -0.28
CA CYS A 90 -0.76 14.31 -0.14
C CYS A 90 0.04 13.29 0.66
N TYR A 91 1.10 12.74 0.08
CA TYR A 91 2.03 11.86 0.78
C TYR A 91 3.12 12.62 1.52
N GLY A 92 3.33 13.90 1.19
CA GLY A 92 4.34 14.75 1.81
C GLY A 92 5.79 14.39 1.45
N ASN A 93 5.98 13.52 0.47
CA ASN A 93 7.27 13.09 -0.04
C ASN A 93 7.16 12.82 -1.54
N VAL A 94 8.27 12.97 -2.25
CA VAL A 94 8.38 12.61 -3.66
C VAL A 94 7.96 11.15 -3.87
N ILE A 95 7.12 10.89 -4.86
CA ILE A 95 6.72 9.55 -5.27
C ILE A 95 7.56 9.14 -6.49
N SER A 96 8.06 7.91 -6.50
CA SER A 96 8.78 7.38 -7.65
C SER A 96 7.84 7.19 -8.85
N GLN A 97 8.28 7.60 -10.04
CA GLN A 97 7.50 7.36 -11.28
C GLN A 97 7.31 5.88 -11.61
N ASN A 98 8.16 5.01 -11.08
CA ASN A 98 8.06 3.55 -11.25
C ASN A 98 7.16 2.88 -10.19
N THR A 99 6.47 3.68 -9.36
CA THR A 99 5.57 3.15 -8.33
C THR A 99 4.22 2.77 -8.94
N ASP A 100 3.70 1.61 -8.55
CA ASP A 100 2.32 1.24 -8.80
C ASP A 100 1.41 1.95 -7.81
N LEU A 101 0.28 2.45 -8.30
CA LEU A 101 -0.81 2.96 -7.50
C LEU A 101 -1.97 1.98 -7.59
N VAL A 102 -2.50 1.58 -6.44
CA VAL A 102 -3.76 0.82 -6.39
C VAL A 102 -4.59 1.28 -5.20
N SER A 103 -5.91 1.29 -5.34
CA SER A 103 -6.83 1.52 -4.23
C SER A 103 -7.42 0.22 -3.69
N SER A 104 -8.03 0.28 -2.50
CA SER A 104 -9.06 -0.69 -2.10
C SER A 104 -10.26 -0.62 -3.04
N GLY A 105 -11.12 -1.65 -3.00
CA GLY A 105 -12.32 -1.69 -3.82
C GLY A 105 -13.37 -0.67 -3.37
N PHE A 106 -14.18 -0.21 -4.32
CA PHE A 106 -15.34 0.63 -4.07
C PHE A 106 -16.44 0.35 -5.12
N LYS A 107 -17.62 0.86 -4.88
CA LYS A 107 -18.74 0.81 -5.81
C LYS A 107 -19.09 2.21 -6.28
N LEU A 108 -19.47 2.34 -7.54
CA LEU A 108 -19.86 3.63 -8.14
C LEU A 108 -21.39 3.81 -8.09
N THR A 109 -21.83 5.01 -7.78
CA THR A 109 -23.24 5.39 -7.88
C THR A 109 -23.66 5.42 -9.34
N GLY A 110 -24.79 4.79 -9.65
CA GLY A 110 -25.32 4.69 -11.04
C GLY A 110 -24.80 3.48 -11.82
N GLU A 111 -23.83 2.74 -11.29
CA GLU A 111 -23.34 1.48 -11.85
C GLU A 111 -23.97 0.27 -11.15
N ASP A 112 -23.87 -0.91 -11.77
CA ASP A 112 -24.31 -2.16 -11.15
C ASP A 112 -23.51 -2.41 -9.86
N GLN A 113 -24.23 -2.52 -8.75
CA GLN A 113 -23.67 -2.66 -7.40
C GLN A 113 -23.02 -4.03 -7.13
N SER A 114 -23.11 -4.97 -8.07
CA SER A 114 -22.30 -6.20 -8.04
C SER A 114 -20.85 -5.96 -8.43
N TYR A 115 -20.56 -4.90 -9.18
CA TYR A 115 -19.23 -4.58 -9.63
C TYR A 115 -18.41 -3.88 -8.54
N ILE A 116 -17.15 -4.29 -8.44
CA ILE A 116 -16.14 -3.66 -7.58
C ILE A 116 -15.14 -2.94 -8.48
N TRP A 117 -14.97 -1.65 -8.24
CA TRP A 117 -14.07 -0.78 -8.97
C TRP A 117 -12.84 -0.47 -8.17
N TYR A 118 -11.75 -0.17 -8.85
CA TYR A 118 -10.45 0.15 -8.28
C TYR A 118 -9.85 1.34 -9.01
N LEU A 119 -9.00 2.09 -8.31
CA LEU A 119 -8.13 3.09 -8.93
C LEU A 119 -6.77 2.46 -9.22
N GLU A 120 -6.19 2.83 -10.35
CA GLU A 120 -4.79 2.52 -10.65
C GLU A 120 -4.11 3.67 -11.40
N LYS A 121 -2.79 3.66 -11.38
CA LYS A 121 -1.99 4.50 -12.26
C LYS A 121 -2.21 4.07 -13.71
N TYR A 122 -2.45 5.03 -14.59
CA TYR A 122 -2.61 4.82 -16.02
C TYR A 122 -1.68 5.74 -16.82
N GLY A 123 -0.90 5.16 -17.73
CA GLY A 123 0.11 5.92 -18.45
C GLY A 123 1.17 6.52 -17.53
N THR A 124 1.60 7.76 -17.83
CA THR A 124 2.68 8.42 -17.08
C THR A 124 2.20 9.00 -15.75
N ASN A 125 1.11 9.77 -15.77
CA ASN A 125 0.64 10.53 -14.61
C ASN A 125 -0.89 10.59 -14.45
N SER A 126 -1.65 9.80 -15.22
CA SER A 126 -3.10 9.70 -15.10
C SER A 126 -3.51 8.64 -14.10
N ILE A 127 -4.75 8.75 -13.62
CA ILE A 127 -5.42 7.77 -12.78
C ILE A 127 -6.63 7.23 -13.53
N ALA A 128 -6.75 5.92 -13.60
CA ALA A 128 -7.90 5.23 -14.17
C ALA A 128 -8.77 4.59 -13.09
N ILE A 129 -10.06 4.44 -13.42
CA ILE A 129 -10.99 3.56 -12.70
C ILE A 129 -11.20 2.32 -13.54
N TYR A 130 -11.00 1.15 -12.96
CA TYR A 130 -11.21 -0.12 -13.63
C TYR A 130 -11.89 -1.14 -12.71
N ARG A 131 -12.45 -2.17 -13.32
CA ARG A 131 -12.90 -3.41 -12.69
C ARG A 131 -12.26 -4.61 -13.37
N VAL A 132 -12.23 -5.72 -12.69
CA VAL A 132 -11.78 -7.00 -13.26
C VAL A 132 -13.04 -7.79 -13.68
N ASP A 133 -13.04 -8.26 -14.92
CA ASP A 133 -14.10 -9.06 -15.53
C ASP A 133 -13.46 -10.33 -16.11
N GLY A 134 -13.52 -11.44 -15.34
CA GLY A 134 -12.73 -12.63 -15.63
C GLY A 134 -11.22 -12.34 -15.48
N SER A 135 -10.47 -12.41 -16.58
CA SER A 135 -9.04 -12.08 -16.62
C SER A 135 -8.74 -10.70 -17.22
N GLU A 136 -9.75 -9.95 -17.64
CA GLU A 136 -9.60 -8.67 -18.31
C GLU A 136 -9.92 -7.48 -17.42
N LYS A 137 -9.22 -6.36 -17.64
CA LYS A 137 -9.58 -5.08 -17.05
C LYS A 137 -10.57 -4.33 -17.94
N LYS A 138 -11.69 -3.90 -17.36
CA LYS A 138 -12.68 -3.01 -18.00
C LYS A 138 -12.59 -1.64 -17.34
N TYR A 139 -12.30 -0.62 -18.15
CA TYR A 139 -12.15 0.75 -17.65
C TYR A 139 -13.47 1.50 -17.65
N TYR A 140 -13.80 2.15 -16.55
CA TYR A 140 -14.85 3.17 -16.47
C TYR A 140 -14.36 4.50 -17.02
N SER A 141 -13.15 4.87 -16.61
CA SER A 141 -12.43 6.05 -17.11
C SER A 141 -10.93 5.82 -17.01
N GLN A 142 -10.18 6.32 -17.99
CA GLN A 142 -8.71 6.25 -18.01
C GLN A 142 -8.03 7.55 -17.57
N ASN A 143 -8.84 8.58 -17.25
CA ASN A 143 -8.34 9.90 -16.82
C ASN A 143 -9.31 10.53 -15.82
N ILE A 144 -9.38 9.96 -14.61
CA ILE A 144 -10.19 10.52 -13.51
C ILE A 144 -9.36 11.43 -12.60
N GLY A 145 -8.06 11.48 -12.80
CA GLY A 145 -7.16 12.25 -11.95
C GLY A 145 -5.72 12.24 -12.42
N THR A 146 -4.87 12.87 -11.63
CA THR A 146 -3.45 13.06 -11.95
C THR A 146 -2.55 12.75 -10.76
N ILE A 147 -1.29 12.42 -11.05
CA ILE A 147 -0.23 12.21 -10.06
C ILE A 147 0.83 13.28 -10.27
N ASP A 148 1.09 14.09 -9.24
CA ASP A 148 2.29 14.92 -9.15
C ASP A 148 3.35 14.20 -8.35
N TYR A 149 4.32 13.64 -9.04
CA TYR A 149 5.40 12.86 -8.42
C TYR A 149 6.33 13.72 -7.58
N SER A 150 6.55 14.98 -7.98
CA SER A 150 7.48 15.90 -7.31
C SER A 150 6.91 16.41 -5.99
N MET A 151 5.61 16.69 -5.95
CA MET A 151 4.90 17.11 -4.75
C MET A 151 4.46 15.91 -3.90
N GLY A 152 4.42 14.71 -4.49
CA GLY A 152 3.87 13.53 -3.84
C GLY A 152 2.36 13.64 -3.64
N GLU A 153 1.66 14.14 -4.64
CA GLU A 153 0.21 14.39 -4.60
C GLU A 153 -0.54 13.58 -5.65
N ILE A 154 -1.68 13.07 -5.26
CA ILE A 154 -2.63 12.37 -6.12
C ILE A 154 -3.94 13.16 -6.07
N ASN A 155 -4.37 13.66 -7.22
CA ASN A 155 -5.62 14.39 -7.37
C ASN A 155 -6.63 13.53 -8.13
N ILE A 156 -7.80 13.28 -7.53
CA ILE A 156 -8.92 12.54 -8.10
C ILE A 156 -10.05 13.54 -8.31
N ASN A 157 -10.53 13.63 -9.55
CA ASN A 157 -11.56 14.59 -9.94
C ASN A 157 -12.94 13.92 -10.00
N GLY A 158 -13.91 14.49 -9.29
CA GLY A 158 -15.33 14.21 -9.44
C GLY A 158 -15.75 12.72 -9.53
N ILE A 159 -15.48 11.94 -8.50
CA ILE A 159 -15.93 10.56 -8.39
C ILE A 159 -17.15 10.46 -7.46
N ASN A 160 -18.18 9.67 -7.85
CA ASN A 160 -19.35 9.41 -7.02
C ASN A 160 -19.32 7.96 -6.53
N ILE A 161 -18.92 7.77 -5.30
CA ILE A 161 -18.79 6.46 -4.64
C ILE A 161 -20.07 6.15 -3.89
N SER A 162 -20.68 4.98 -4.12
CA SER A 162 -21.85 4.52 -3.35
C SER A 162 -21.45 3.82 -2.05
N SER A 163 -20.36 3.02 -2.07
CA SER A 163 -19.81 2.34 -0.89
C SER A 163 -18.37 1.92 -1.10
N THR A 164 -17.65 1.69 -0.02
CA THR A 164 -16.28 1.14 -0.03
C THR A 164 -16.29 -0.36 0.26
N VAL A 165 -15.33 -1.10 -0.30
CA VAL A 165 -15.16 -2.54 -0.12
C VAL A 165 -13.74 -2.81 0.39
N GLY A 166 -13.63 -3.44 1.56
CA GLY A 166 -12.33 -3.81 2.13
C GLY A 166 -11.49 -2.63 2.61
N GLY A 167 -12.07 -1.44 2.75
CA GLY A 167 -11.42 -0.30 3.40
C GLY A 167 -11.67 -0.34 4.91
N THR A 168 -10.62 -0.15 5.71
CA THR A 168 -10.69 0.12 7.15
C THR A 168 -10.58 1.60 7.38
#